data_9211c546fe08a46dbd38d0387d74800e
#
_entry.id   9211c546fe08a46dbd38d0387d74800e
#
_cell.length_a   1.000
_cell.length_b   1.000
_cell.length_c   1.000
_cell.angle_alpha   90.00
_cell.angle_beta   90.00
_cell.angle_gamma   90.00
#
_symmetry.space_group_name_H-M   'P 1'
#
loop_
_entity.id
_entity.type
_entity.pdbx_description
1 polymer ?
#
loop_
_entity_poly.entity_id
_entity_poly.type
_entity_poly.pdbx_seq_one_letter_code
_entity_poly.pdbx_strand_id
1 'polypeptide(L)'
;MSINSRFNNSIKIKKYKKKIKNYSHLIEDYFFYTRVFINKNKINNNITIVSASDNQFYESLCQLLESINNFESDSKIIIYDIGLTKDQFDNLNKSKALELRKFNFKDYPEFIGERDEFGKLGAYAWKPTIINEVLKEKNDGIVLWLDAGNKLTGPLNRLKKVILYNNFYSPLSSGSLSDWCHPKTLDYFNVKEDLYSKPNLTAGLVGLNSSNYQVRELIQKWYKYSNIKECISPEGSDRNNHRQDQSLLSILFYLNEKIKYSPKTKKFFSILVNQNPGRKIYLLDRSEKNNFKIDWLKSFDNISTNTISYSNAIWILNIDEFSKIEKKYTREKKLVLNIFSEKDLNIFLDNHKLKKSLNSRLYIFYNEDSYKEVILNKNVLESNIFFFDEEANQLDFKNSILSVLNS
;
A
#
# COMPACT_ATOMS: atom_id res chain seq x y z
N MET A 1 2.09 45.99 13.49
CA MET A 1 2.04 44.73 12.72
C MET A 1 1.32 43.68 13.53
N SER A 2 0.18 43.19 13.05
CA SER A 2 -0.71 42.31 13.80
C SER A 2 -0.09 40.91 14.02
N ILE A 3 -0.47 40.24 15.11
CA ILE A 3 -0.03 38.87 15.46
C ILE A 3 -0.25 37.91 14.28
N ASN A 4 -1.32 38.09 13.51
CA ASN A 4 -1.64 37.31 12.31
C ASN A 4 -0.57 37.44 11.18
N SER A 5 0.07 38.61 11.01
CA SER A 5 1.11 38.76 9.97
C SER A 5 2.41 38.04 10.33
N ARG A 6 2.77 37.98 11.62
CA ARG A 6 3.94 37.21 12.11
C ARG A 6 3.72 35.70 12.02
N PHE A 7 2.50 35.24 12.33
CA PHE A 7 2.14 33.82 12.24
C PHE A 7 2.17 33.32 10.78
N ASN A 8 1.58 34.08 9.86
CA ASN A 8 1.61 33.78 8.42
C ASN A 8 3.03 33.80 7.83
N ASN A 9 3.90 34.69 8.29
CA ASN A 9 5.30 34.73 7.88
C ASN A 9 6.07 33.51 8.40
N SER A 10 5.84 33.06 9.64
CA SER A 10 6.49 31.86 10.18
C SER A 10 6.11 30.59 9.43
N ILE A 11 4.84 30.46 9.02
CA ILE A 11 4.36 29.34 8.20
C ILE A 11 5.00 29.36 6.80
N LYS A 12 5.06 30.53 6.17
CA LYS A 12 5.74 30.68 4.87
C LYS A 12 7.21 30.29 4.95
N ILE A 13 7.92 30.78 5.95
CA ILE A 13 9.36 30.44 6.16
C ILE A 13 9.55 28.94 6.38
N LYS A 14 8.72 28.29 7.21
CA LYS A 14 8.76 26.83 7.41
C LYS A 14 8.51 26.08 6.08
N LYS A 15 7.56 26.50 5.27
CA LYS A 15 7.25 25.94 3.96
C LYS A 15 8.42 26.08 2.98
N TYR A 16 9.09 27.25 2.94
CA TYR A 16 10.28 27.48 2.13
C TYR A 16 11.47 26.60 2.59
N LYS A 17 11.74 26.56 3.90
CA LYS A 17 12.81 25.69 4.45
C LYS A 17 12.57 24.23 4.09
N LYS A 18 11.34 23.73 4.21
CA LYS A 18 10.96 22.37 3.81
C LYS A 18 11.19 22.15 2.31
N LYS A 19 10.85 23.13 1.47
CA LYS A 19 11.04 23.05 0.02
C LYS A 19 12.53 23.00 -0.35
N ILE A 20 13.35 23.84 0.25
CA ILE A 20 14.82 23.85 0.06
C ILE A 20 15.43 22.50 0.48
N LYS A 21 15.04 21.99 1.65
CA LYS A 21 15.51 20.68 2.14
C LYS A 21 15.12 19.55 1.18
N ASN A 22 13.92 19.58 0.61
CA ASN A 22 13.49 18.58 -0.38
C ASN A 22 14.33 18.66 -1.66
N TYR A 23 14.67 19.86 -2.13
CA TYR A 23 15.56 20.01 -3.30
C TYR A 23 16.98 19.50 -3.02
N SER A 24 17.56 19.79 -1.85
CA SER A 24 18.88 19.25 -1.49
C SER A 24 18.87 17.70 -1.47
N HIS A 25 17.82 17.09 -0.90
CA HIS A 25 17.68 15.64 -0.90
C HIS A 25 17.54 15.05 -2.31
N LEU A 26 16.84 15.73 -3.23
CA LEU A 26 16.74 15.30 -4.62
C LEU A 26 18.10 15.35 -5.34
N ILE A 27 18.89 16.38 -5.09
CA ILE A 27 20.24 16.54 -5.64
C ILE A 27 21.20 15.46 -5.07
N GLU A 28 21.17 15.23 -3.76
CA GLU A 28 21.95 14.17 -3.11
C GLU A 28 21.60 12.79 -3.71
N ASP A 29 20.31 12.48 -3.87
CA ASP A 29 19.85 11.24 -4.48
C ASP A 29 20.24 11.14 -5.94
N TYR A 30 20.20 12.23 -6.70
CA TYR A 30 20.64 12.24 -8.09
C TYR A 30 22.12 11.80 -8.21
N PHE A 31 23.01 12.39 -7.41
CA PHE A 31 24.43 12.00 -7.42
C PHE A 31 24.64 10.56 -6.92
N PHE A 32 23.91 10.15 -5.87
CA PHE A 32 23.95 8.79 -5.37
C PHE A 32 23.55 7.79 -6.46
N TYR A 33 22.37 7.97 -7.09
CA TYR A 33 21.88 7.04 -8.11
C TYR A 33 22.74 7.05 -9.37
N THR A 34 23.26 8.22 -9.76
CA THR A 34 24.20 8.31 -10.88
C THR A 34 25.44 7.45 -10.62
N ARG A 35 26.04 7.54 -9.43
CA ARG A 35 27.18 6.69 -9.05
C ARG A 35 26.84 5.20 -9.09
N VAL A 36 25.68 4.81 -8.53
CA VAL A 36 25.22 3.42 -8.51
C VAL A 36 24.99 2.88 -9.92
N PHE A 37 24.40 3.69 -10.82
CA PHE A 37 24.01 3.22 -12.15
C PHE A 37 25.15 3.21 -13.16
N ILE A 38 26.14 4.08 -13.02
CA ILE A 38 27.37 4.09 -13.85
C ILE A 38 28.29 2.93 -13.47
N ASN A 39 28.22 2.43 -12.25
CA ASN A 39 29.04 1.31 -11.82
C ASN A 39 28.76 0.08 -12.69
N LYS A 40 29.78 -0.36 -13.47
CA LYS A 40 29.69 -1.46 -14.44
C LYS A 40 29.79 -2.85 -13.82
N ASN A 41 29.80 -2.96 -12.49
CA ASN A 41 29.86 -4.28 -11.84
C ASN A 41 28.76 -5.17 -12.39
N LYS A 42 29.12 -6.40 -12.79
CA LYS A 42 28.14 -7.40 -13.25
C LYS A 42 27.05 -7.53 -12.20
N ILE A 43 25.82 -7.29 -12.64
CA ILE A 43 24.65 -7.56 -11.79
C ILE A 43 24.59 -9.08 -11.68
N ASN A 44 24.72 -9.60 -10.47
CA ASN A 44 24.27 -10.98 -10.24
C ASN A 44 22.76 -10.99 -10.44
N ASN A 45 22.29 -11.60 -11.54
CA ASN A 45 20.87 -11.67 -11.88
C ASN A 45 20.10 -12.65 -11.00
N ASN A 46 20.79 -13.35 -10.08
CA ASN A 46 20.13 -14.29 -9.19
C ASN A 46 19.29 -13.53 -8.14
N ILE A 47 18.01 -13.43 -8.42
CA ILE A 47 17.02 -12.81 -7.52
C ILE A 47 15.97 -13.84 -7.10
N THR A 48 15.70 -13.90 -5.82
CA THR A 48 14.57 -14.64 -5.24
C THR A 48 13.55 -13.62 -4.73
N ILE A 49 12.37 -13.61 -5.36
CA ILE A 49 11.24 -12.77 -4.93
C ILE A 49 10.39 -13.58 -3.96
N VAL A 50 10.13 -13.01 -2.80
CA VAL A 50 9.40 -13.63 -1.70
C VAL A 50 8.15 -12.82 -1.39
N SER A 51 7.02 -13.50 -1.25
CA SER A 51 5.77 -12.89 -0.80
C SER A 51 4.97 -13.87 0.06
N ALA A 52 3.90 -13.37 0.66
CA ALA A 52 2.93 -14.20 1.38
C ALA A 52 1.52 -13.66 1.18
N SER A 53 0.52 -14.53 1.26
CA SER A 53 -0.87 -14.15 1.18
C SER A 53 -1.76 -15.04 2.04
N ASP A 54 -2.79 -14.44 2.61
CA ASP A 54 -3.98 -15.13 3.07
C ASP A 54 -5.09 -15.05 2.00
N ASN A 55 -6.25 -15.63 2.31
CA ASN A 55 -7.41 -15.61 1.41
C ASN A 55 -7.84 -14.20 1.02
N GLN A 56 -7.66 -13.26 1.93
CA GLN A 56 -8.08 -11.89 1.72
C GLN A 56 -7.20 -11.15 0.70
N PHE A 57 -5.93 -11.47 0.52
CA PHE A 57 -5.00 -10.81 -0.40
C PHE A 57 -4.68 -11.66 -1.63
N TYR A 58 -5.43 -12.75 -1.86
CA TYR A 58 -5.18 -13.67 -2.97
C TYR A 58 -5.19 -12.96 -4.33
N GLU A 59 -6.20 -12.14 -4.63
CA GLU A 59 -6.27 -11.39 -5.89
C GLU A 59 -5.10 -10.41 -6.05
N SER A 60 -4.67 -9.81 -4.96
CA SER A 60 -3.49 -8.96 -4.95
C SER A 60 -2.23 -9.73 -5.26
N LEU A 61 -2.10 -10.94 -4.70
CA LEU A 61 -0.99 -11.85 -5.01
C LEU A 61 -1.00 -12.28 -6.48
N CYS A 62 -2.15 -12.62 -7.04
CA CYS A 62 -2.28 -12.97 -8.47
C CYS A 62 -1.80 -11.82 -9.36
N GLN A 63 -2.18 -10.57 -9.06
CA GLN A 63 -1.70 -9.38 -9.77
C GLN A 63 -0.17 -9.20 -9.64
N LEU A 64 0.38 -9.45 -8.45
CA LEU A 64 1.83 -9.41 -8.24
C LEU A 64 2.53 -10.46 -9.11
N LEU A 65 2.07 -11.72 -9.07
CA LEU A 65 2.66 -12.82 -9.83
C LEU A 65 2.61 -12.59 -11.34
N GLU A 66 1.48 -12.10 -11.87
CA GLU A 66 1.35 -11.70 -13.26
C GLU A 66 2.39 -10.64 -13.64
N SER A 67 2.54 -9.62 -12.82
CA SER A 67 3.51 -8.55 -13.06
C SER A 67 4.96 -9.03 -12.97
N ILE A 68 5.28 -9.98 -12.08
CA ILE A 68 6.61 -10.63 -12.02
C ILE A 68 6.86 -11.42 -13.30
N ASN A 69 5.90 -12.23 -13.74
CA ASN A 69 6.03 -13.00 -14.97
C ASN A 69 6.29 -12.08 -16.19
N ASN A 70 5.68 -10.92 -16.25
CA ASN A 70 5.84 -9.99 -17.36
C ASN A 70 7.21 -9.26 -17.38
N PHE A 71 7.85 -9.03 -16.24
CA PHE A 71 9.04 -8.19 -16.15
C PHE A 71 10.27 -8.88 -15.56
N GLU A 72 10.11 -9.98 -14.85
CA GLU A 72 11.15 -10.71 -14.10
C GLU A 72 10.92 -12.23 -14.18
N SER A 73 10.58 -12.76 -15.35
CA SER A 73 10.22 -14.16 -15.59
C SER A 73 11.29 -15.18 -15.14
N ASP A 74 12.56 -14.78 -15.16
CA ASP A 74 13.68 -15.65 -14.76
C ASP A 74 13.93 -15.67 -13.24
N SER A 75 13.12 -14.92 -12.46
CA SER A 75 13.29 -14.86 -11.02
C SER A 75 12.77 -16.11 -10.33
N LYS A 76 13.48 -16.59 -9.30
CA LYS A 76 12.90 -17.57 -8.39
C LYS A 76 11.80 -16.90 -7.57
N ILE A 77 10.61 -17.51 -7.50
CA ILE A 77 9.46 -17.00 -6.74
C ILE A 77 9.16 -17.98 -5.61
N ILE A 78 9.10 -17.47 -4.37
CA ILE A 78 8.69 -18.23 -3.18
C ILE A 78 7.49 -17.53 -2.57
N ILE A 79 6.38 -18.25 -2.46
CA ILE A 79 5.14 -17.75 -1.87
C ILE A 79 4.81 -18.55 -0.62
N TYR A 80 4.53 -17.84 0.47
CA TYR A 80 4.06 -18.45 1.70
C TYR A 80 2.53 -18.32 1.83
N ASP A 81 1.89 -19.47 2.03
CA ASP A 81 0.50 -19.55 2.44
C ASP A 81 0.41 -19.25 3.95
N ILE A 82 -0.24 -18.12 4.27
CA ILE A 82 -0.52 -17.68 5.64
C ILE A 82 -2.04 -17.68 5.92
N GLY A 83 -2.81 -18.48 5.18
CA GLY A 83 -4.26 -18.61 5.34
C GLY A 83 -5.04 -18.52 4.03
N LEU A 84 -4.53 -19.13 2.96
CA LEU A 84 -5.27 -19.32 1.71
C LEU A 84 -6.40 -20.35 1.90
N THR A 85 -7.46 -20.24 1.10
CA THR A 85 -8.43 -21.33 0.98
C THR A 85 -7.78 -22.52 0.23
N LYS A 86 -8.39 -23.70 0.35
CA LYS A 86 -7.94 -24.87 -0.36
C LYS A 86 -7.87 -24.64 -1.88
N ASP A 87 -8.91 -24.06 -2.46
CA ASP A 87 -8.99 -23.79 -3.90
C ASP A 87 -7.91 -22.79 -4.35
N GLN A 88 -7.66 -21.74 -3.56
CA GLN A 88 -6.60 -20.77 -3.84
C GLN A 88 -5.21 -21.41 -3.77
N PHE A 89 -4.97 -22.23 -2.75
CA PHE A 89 -3.73 -22.99 -2.62
C PHE A 89 -3.53 -23.93 -3.81
N ASP A 90 -4.54 -24.74 -4.16
CA ASP A 90 -4.49 -25.69 -5.25
C ASP A 90 -4.26 -24.98 -6.61
N ASN A 91 -4.85 -23.81 -6.80
CA ASN A 91 -4.64 -23.01 -8.01
C ASN A 91 -3.20 -22.48 -8.11
N LEU A 92 -2.60 -21.98 -7.04
CA LEU A 92 -1.20 -21.57 -7.04
C LEU A 92 -0.24 -22.75 -7.24
N ASN A 93 -0.55 -23.89 -6.64
CA ASN A 93 0.28 -25.10 -6.70
C ASN A 93 0.35 -25.74 -8.10
N LYS A 94 -0.60 -25.42 -9.00
CA LYS A 94 -0.54 -25.81 -10.41
C LYS A 94 0.59 -25.12 -11.17
N SER A 95 1.06 -23.98 -10.70
CA SER A 95 2.11 -23.22 -11.36
C SER A 95 3.49 -23.78 -11.02
N LYS A 96 4.21 -24.25 -12.06
CA LYS A 96 5.61 -24.69 -11.93
C LYS A 96 6.59 -23.50 -11.78
N ALA A 97 6.12 -22.27 -11.99
CA ALA A 97 6.96 -21.08 -11.96
C ALA A 97 7.23 -20.55 -10.56
N LEU A 98 6.57 -21.08 -9.53
CA LEU A 98 6.71 -20.65 -8.14
C LEU A 98 6.89 -21.84 -7.19
N GLU A 99 7.54 -21.59 -6.06
CA GLU A 99 7.63 -22.49 -4.92
C GLU A 99 6.62 -22.05 -3.87
N LEU A 100 5.60 -22.88 -3.63
CA LEU A 100 4.55 -22.60 -2.64
C LEU A 100 4.88 -23.30 -1.32
N ARG A 101 4.91 -22.56 -0.23
CA ARG A 101 5.21 -23.05 1.13
C ARG A 101 4.08 -22.72 2.08
N LYS A 102 3.79 -23.62 3.02
CA LYS A 102 2.90 -23.32 4.15
C LYS A 102 3.69 -22.70 5.30
N PHE A 103 3.17 -21.59 5.86
CA PHE A 103 3.69 -21.05 7.10
C PHE A 103 3.09 -21.83 8.30
N ASN A 104 3.95 -22.49 9.08
CA ASN A 104 3.49 -23.25 10.23
C ASN A 104 3.43 -22.36 11.49
N PHE A 105 2.28 -21.77 11.76
CA PHE A 105 2.09 -20.91 12.93
C PHE A 105 2.37 -21.59 14.27
N LYS A 106 2.29 -22.94 14.35
CA LYS A 106 2.52 -23.69 15.59
C LYS A 106 3.98 -23.65 16.06
N ASP A 107 4.91 -23.33 15.17
CA ASP A 107 6.34 -23.25 15.49
C ASP A 107 6.72 -21.88 16.13
N TYR A 108 5.76 -20.99 16.28
CA TYR A 108 5.96 -19.60 16.70
C TYR A 108 5.01 -19.21 17.85
N PRO A 109 5.25 -18.09 18.54
CA PRO A 109 4.34 -17.59 19.58
C PRO A 109 2.90 -17.45 19.08
N GLU A 110 1.94 -17.82 19.92
CA GLU A 110 0.52 -17.92 19.58
C GLU A 110 -0.04 -16.67 18.92
N PHE A 111 0.33 -15.48 19.41
CA PHE A 111 -0.16 -14.21 18.86
C PHE A 111 0.14 -14.02 17.37
N ILE A 112 1.14 -14.73 16.79
CA ILE A 112 1.48 -14.64 15.35
C ILE A 112 0.39 -15.30 14.51
N GLY A 113 -0.34 -16.27 15.06
CA GLY A 113 -1.50 -16.90 14.41
C GLY A 113 -2.83 -16.21 14.68
N GLU A 114 -2.88 -15.25 15.59
CA GLU A 114 -4.10 -14.52 15.96
C GLU A 114 -4.40 -13.37 14.99
N ARG A 115 -5.70 -13.06 14.84
CA ARG A 115 -6.13 -11.85 14.15
C ARG A 115 -6.58 -10.80 15.16
N ASP A 116 -6.18 -9.55 14.91
CA ASP A 116 -6.69 -8.42 15.69
C ASP A 116 -8.17 -8.09 15.33
N GLU A 117 -8.77 -7.16 16.03
CA GLU A 117 -10.15 -6.67 15.82
C GLU A 117 -10.39 -6.14 14.40
N PHE A 118 -9.33 -5.77 13.67
CA PHE A 118 -9.37 -5.33 12.27
C PHE A 118 -9.06 -6.45 11.28
N GLY A 119 -8.99 -7.71 11.74
CA GLY A 119 -8.70 -8.88 10.92
C GLY A 119 -7.23 -9.01 10.48
N LYS A 120 -6.29 -8.28 11.09
CA LYS A 120 -4.87 -8.36 10.74
C LYS A 120 -4.20 -9.51 11.48
N LEU A 121 -3.45 -10.31 10.74
CA LEU A 121 -2.81 -11.52 11.24
C LEU A 121 -1.49 -11.19 11.94
N GLY A 122 -1.36 -11.55 13.22
CA GLY A 122 -0.13 -11.66 13.99
C GLY A 122 0.73 -10.41 14.01
N ALA A 123 0.14 -9.21 13.99
CA ALA A 123 0.88 -7.94 13.90
C ALA A 123 1.97 -7.94 12.81
N TYR A 124 1.79 -8.75 11.75
CA TYR A 124 2.75 -9.01 10.66
C TYR A 124 4.08 -9.66 11.08
N ALA A 125 4.18 -10.25 12.27
CA ALA A 125 5.39 -10.90 12.79
C ALA A 125 5.87 -12.09 11.94
N TRP A 126 4.95 -12.72 11.22
CA TRP A 126 5.24 -13.77 10.25
C TRP A 126 6.15 -13.29 9.08
N LYS A 127 6.11 -12.00 8.73
CA LYS A 127 6.89 -11.46 7.62
C LYS A 127 8.41 -11.52 7.83
N PRO A 128 8.97 -10.91 8.90
CA PRO A 128 10.40 -11.05 9.18
C PRO A 128 10.83 -12.48 9.43
N THR A 129 9.93 -13.35 9.92
CA THR A 129 10.17 -14.79 10.06
C THR A 129 10.42 -15.44 8.69
N ILE A 130 9.50 -15.26 7.74
CA ILE A 130 9.62 -15.76 6.37
C ILE A 130 10.90 -15.25 5.69
N ILE A 131 11.16 -13.94 5.79
CA ILE A 131 12.36 -13.35 5.19
C ILE A 131 13.64 -13.96 5.77
N ASN A 132 13.69 -14.18 7.09
CA ASN A 132 14.82 -14.79 7.75
C ASN A 132 15.02 -16.26 7.35
N GLU A 133 13.94 -17.04 7.20
CA GLU A 133 13.99 -18.42 6.72
C GLU A 133 14.62 -18.48 5.31
N VAL A 134 14.05 -17.71 4.37
CA VAL A 134 14.56 -17.70 2.99
C VAL A 134 16.00 -17.18 2.93
N LEU A 135 16.36 -16.19 3.74
CA LEU A 135 17.71 -15.65 3.77
C LEU A 135 18.74 -16.68 4.29
N LYS A 136 18.37 -17.56 5.23
CA LYS A 136 19.23 -18.66 5.70
C LYS A 136 19.53 -19.69 4.61
N GLU A 137 18.60 -19.92 3.68
CA GLU A 137 18.79 -20.86 2.56
C GLU A 137 19.64 -20.29 1.43
N LYS A 138 19.87 -18.98 1.40
CA LYS A 138 20.56 -18.28 0.31
C LYS A 138 21.95 -17.83 0.75
N ASN A 139 22.98 -18.27 0.05
CA ASN A 139 24.35 -17.84 0.33
C ASN A 139 24.77 -16.65 -0.53
N ASP A 140 24.14 -16.46 -1.70
CA ASP A 140 24.41 -15.37 -2.64
C ASP A 140 23.15 -14.89 -3.35
N GLY A 141 23.27 -13.76 -4.03
CA GLY A 141 22.18 -13.16 -4.81
C GLY A 141 21.32 -12.18 -3.97
N ILE A 142 20.18 -11.84 -4.54
CA ILE A 142 19.23 -10.90 -3.95
C ILE A 142 18.03 -11.67 -3.43
N VAL A 143 17.64 -11.41 -2.18
CA VAL A 143 16.32 -11.75 -1.63
C VAL A 143 15.49 -10.47 -1.62
N LEU A 144 14.37 -10.48 -2.33
CA LEU A 144 13.46 -9.34 -2.43
C LEU A 144 12.09 -9.72 -1.86
N TRP A 145 11.75 -9.14 -0.73
CA TRP A 145 10.39 -9.19 -0.18
C TRP A 145 9.49 -8.17 -0.87
N LEU A 146 8.33 -8.63 -1.32
CA LEU A 146 7.26 -7.78 -1.83
C LEU A 146 5.95 -8.19 -1.14
N ASP A 147 5.27 -7.25 -0.48
CA ASP A 147 3.90 -7.51 -0.02
C ASP A 147 3.01 -7.85 -1.22
N ALA A 148 2.02 -8.74 -1.04
CA ALA A 148 1.10 -9.18 -2.10
C ALA A 148 0.43 -8.04 -2.88
N GLY A 149 0.19 -6.90 -2.22
CA GLY A 149 -0.36 -5.70 -2.83
C GLY A 149 0.62 -4.87 -3.67
N ASN A 150 1.82 -5.37 -3.96
CA ASN A 150 2.75 -4.69 -4.87
C ASN A 150 2.51 -5.15 -6.32
N LYS A 151 2.88 -4.30 -7.28
CA LYS A 151 2.81 -4.59 -8.71
C LYS A 151 4.03 -4.04 -9.42
N LEU A 152 4.70 -4.86 -10.23
CA LEU A 152 5.76 -4.40 -11.09
C LEU A 152 5.18 -3.64 -12.31
N THR A 153 5.87 -2.59 -12.72
CA THR A 153 5.56 -1.78 -13.92
C THR A 153 6.72 -1.73 -14.92
N GLY A 154 7.76 -2.52 -14.66
CA GLY A 154 8.95 -2.61 -15.50
C GLY A 154 10.04 -3.45 -14.82
N PRO A 155 11.16 -3.70 -15.51
CA PRO A 155 12.27 -4.49 -15.00
C PRO A 155 12.89 -3.90 -13.72
N LEU A 156 13.38 -4.76 -12.83
CA LEU A 156 13.97 -4.39 -11.53
C LEU A 156 15.47 -4.09 -11.60
N ASN A 157 16.07 -3.94 -12.79
CA ASN A 157 17.51 -3.76 -12.96
C ASN A 157 18.10 -2.61 -12.12
N ARG A 158 17.38 -1.49 -12.00
CA ARG A 158 17.82 -0.35 -11.18
C ARG A 158 17.75 -0.67 -9.69
N LEU A 159 16.68 -1.34 -9.25
CA LEU A 159 16.51 -1.77 -7.87
C LEU A 159 17.59 -2.78 -7.47
N LYS A 160 17.85 -3.79 -8.31
CA LYS A 160 18.92 -4.79 -8.11
C LYS A 160 20.27 -4.10 -7.91
N LYS A 161 20.63 -3.12 -8.75
CA LYS A 161 21.88 -2.34 -8.58
C LYS A 161 21.96 -1.63 -7.24
N VAL A 162 20.88 -1.01 -6.79
CA VAL A 162 20.83 -0.29 -5.53
C VAL A 162 20.96 -1.25 -4.34
N ILE A 163 20.27 -2.41 -4.39
CA ILE A 163 20.38 -3.45 -3.36
C ILE A 163 21.81 -3.95 -3.25
N LEU A 164 22.46 -4.30 -4.35
CA LEU A 164 23.82 -4.81 -4.34
C LEU A 164 24.85 -3.75 -3.89
N TYR A 165 24.61 -2.49 -4.23
CA TYR A 165 25.52 -1.38 -3.82
C TYR A 165 25.43 -1.08 -2.32
N ASN A 166 24.21 -1.02 -1.76
CA ASN A 166 23.97 -0.72 -0.34
C ASN A 166 23.93 -1.97 0.55
N ASN A 167 23.88 -3.16 -0.05
CA ASN A 167 23.56 -4.46 0.57
C ASN A 167 22.13 -4.56 1.14
N PHE A 168 21.45 -3.45 1.34
CA PHE A 168 20.09 -3.36 1.85
C PHE A 168 19.33 -2.24 1.13
N TYR A 169 18.05 -2.47 0.87
CA TYR A 169 17.16 -1.44 0.39
C TYR A 169 15.71 -1.62 0.93
N SER A 170 15.18 -0.58 1.51
CA SER A 170 13.76 -0.40 1.78
C SER A 170 13.42 1.07 1.53
N PRO A 171 12.37 1.42 0.79
CA PRO A 171 12.01 2.81 0.56
C PRO A 171 11.65 3.53 1.85
N LEU A 172 11.93 4.83 1.89
CA LEU A 172 11.41 5.66 2.97
C LEU A 172 9.88 5.69 2.94
N SER A 173 9.26 5.60 4.10
CA SER A 173 7.82 5.76 4.29
C SER A 173 7.46 7.18 4.69
N SER A 174 6.18 7.48 4.80
CA SER A 174 5.68 8.74 5.35
C SER A 174 5.79 8.72 6.88
N GLY A 175 6.07 9.88 7.48
CA GLY A 175 6.22 10.01 8.93
C GLY A 175 7.58 9.56 9.46
N SER A 176 7.79 9.80 10.72
CA SER A 176 9.02 9.54 11.46
C SER A 176 8.86 8.39 12.45
N LEU A 177 9.94 8.02 13.14
CA LEU A 177 9.84 7.05 14.24
C LEU A 177 8.88 7.54 15.32
N SER A 178 8.91 8.84 15.67
CA SER A 178 7.95 9.40 16.65
C SER A 178 6.49 9.36 16.20
N ASP A 179 6.23 9.36 14.89
CA ASP A 179 4.85 9.30 14.39
C ASP A 179 4.28 7.87 14.37
N TRP A 180 5.17 6.86 14.20
CA TRP A 180 4.74 5.49 13.89
C TRP A 180 5.36 4.40 14.76
N CYS A 181 6.11 4.76 15.79
CA CYS A 181 6.59 3.80 16.78
C CYS A 181 6.02 4.13 18.15
N HIS A 182 5.30 3.15 18.72
CA HIS A 182 4.74 3.31 20.05
C HIS A 182 5.83 3.59 21.09
N PRO A 183 5.61 4.50 22.06
CA PRO A 183 6.61 4.84 23.07
C PRO A 183 7.21 3.62 23.78
N LYS A 184 6.39 2.66 24.22
CA LYS A 184 6.87 1.40 24.85
C LYS A 184 7.86 0.62 23.97
N THR A 185 7.71 0.66 22.63
CA THR A 185 8.67 0.02 21.72
C THR A 185 9.96 0.85 21.63
N LEU A 186 9.86 2.18 21.55
CA LEU A 186 11.05 3.06 21.56
C LEU A 186 11.86 2.88 22.84
N ASP A 187 11.19 2.82 24.00
CA ASP A 187 11.80 2.62 25.31
C ASP A 187 12.44 1.24 25.42
N TYR A 188 11.78 0.17 24.92
CA TYR A 188 12.33 -1.19 24.91
C TYR A 188 13.70 -1.27 24.24
N PHE A 189 13.89 -0.51 23.15
CA PHE A 189 15.14 -0.45 22.41
C PHE A 189 16.08 0.68 22.88
N ASN A 190 15.74 1.43 23.92
CA ASN A 190 16.49 2.61 24.39
C ASN A 190 16.82 3.56 23.22
N VAL A 191 15.83 3.83 22.35
CA VAL A 191 16.02 4.68 21.18
C VAL A 191 16.27 6.11 21.64
N LYS A 192 17.42 6.69 21.21
CA LYS A 192 17.76 8.08 21.53
C LYS A 192 16.85 9.06 20.80
N GLU A 193 16.54 10.20 21.44
CA GLU A 193 15.62 11.22 20.91
C GLU A 193 16.07 11.81 19.55
N ASP A 194 17.37 11.87 19.28
CA ASP A 194 17.89 12.35 17.99
C ASP A 194 17.46 11.47 16.81
N LEU A 195 17.09 10.20 17.07
CA LEU A 195 16.55 9.29 16.08
C LEU A 195 15.04 9.45 15.85
N TYR A 196 14.30 10.08 16.75
CA TYR A 196 12.84 10.20 16.67
C TYR A 196 12.35 10.87 15.38
N SER A 197 13.12 11.83 14.86
CA SER A 197 12.84 12.52 13.60
C SER A 197 13.23 11.75 12.34
N LYS A 198 13.86 10.58 12.47
CA LYS A 198 14.24 9.75 11.31
C LYS A 198 12.98 9.18 10.63
N PRO A 199 12.92 9.18 9.28
CA PRO A 199 11.77 8.64 8.57
C PRO A 199 11.67 7.13 8.74
N ASN A 200 10.44 6.61 8.80
CA ASN A 200 10.22 5.17 8.75
C ASN A 200 10.65 4.57 7.41
N LEU A 201 11.05 3.31 7.44
CA LEU A 201 11.24 2.48 6.25
C LEU A 201 9.93 1.78 5.88
N THR A 202 9.80 1.34 4.64
CA THR A 202 8.63 0.60 4.15
C THR A 202 8.86 -0.91 4.28
N ALA A 203 8.19 -1.60 5.20
CA ALA A 203 8.34 -3.06 5.32
C ALA A 203 7.66 -3.86 4.17
N GLY A 204 6.86 -3.20 3.34
CA GLY A 204 6.22 -3.85 2.17
C GLY A 204 7.13 -4.06 0.96
N LEU A 205 8.34 -3.51 0.98
CA LEU A 205 9.40 -3.73 0.00
C LEU A 205 10.73 -3.74 0.73
N VAL A 206 11.37 -4.92 0.79
CA VAL A 206 12.69 -5.09 1.44
C VAL A 206 13.61 -5.91 0.54
N GLY A 207 14.67 -5.26 0.06
CA GLY A 207 15.70 -5.87 -0.78
C GLY A 207 16.98 -6.12 -0.01
N LEU A 208 17.54 -7.32 -0.13
CA LEU A 208 18.63 -7.83 0.68
C LEU A 208 19.71 -8.46 -0.23
N ASN A 209 20.97 -8.07 -0.03
CA ASN A 209 22.09 -8.84 -0.55
C ASN A 209 22.38 -9.99 0.42
N SER A 210 22.04 -11.22 0.00
CA SER A 210 22.12 -12.40 0.88
C SER A 210 23.55 -12.77 1.29
N SER A 211 24.58 -12.37 0.56
CA SER A 211 25.97 -12.60 0.94
C SER A 211 26.49 -11.66 2.03
N ASN A 212 25.77 -10.57 2.34
CA ASN A 212 26.21 -9.59 3.30
C ASN A 212 25.87 -9.97 4.74
N TYR A 213 26.90 -10.13 5.58
CA TYR A 213 26.73 -10.54 6.99
C TYR A 213 25.94 -9.52 7.83
N GLN A 214 26.16 -8.21 7.66
CA GLN A 214 25.47 -7.19 8.44
C GLN A 214 23.97 -7.17 8.14
N VAL A 215 23.60 -7.43 6.89
CA VAL A 215 22.18 -7.57 6.48
C VAL A 215 21.56 -8.80 7.12
N ARG A 216 22.26 -9.93 7.14
CA ARG A 216 21.78 -11.13 7.83
C ARG A 216 21.58 -10.90 9.32
N GLU A 217 22.52 -10.21 9.98
CA GLU A 217 22.41 -9.83 11.39
C GLU A 217 21.18 -8.92 11.64
N LEU A 218 20.96 -7.93 10.77
CA LEU A 218 19.76 -7.06 10.87
C LEU A 218 18.46 -7.87 10.77
N ILE A 219 18.35 -8.76 9.78
CA ILE A 219 17.14 -9.56 9.57
C ILE A 219 16.95 -10.57 10.70
N GLN A 220 18.01 -11.16 11.22
CA GLN A 220 17.91 -12.05 12.38
C GLN A 220 17.42 -11.31 13.63
N LYS A 221 17.85 -10.06 13.86
CA LYS A 221 17.31 -9.22 14.94
C LYS A 221 15.86 -8.87 14.68
N TRP A 222 15.49 -8.51 13.45
CA TRP A 222 14.10 -8.22 13.10
C TRP A 222 13.20 -9.43 13.36
N TYR A 223 13.58 -10.61 12.90
CA TYR A 223 12.92 -11.88 13.23
C TYR A 223 12.79 -12.09 14.75
N LYS A 224 13.91 -12.01 15.47
CA LYS A 224 13.95 -12.24 16.93
C LYS A 224 12.95 -11.34 17.68
N TYR A 225 13.01 -10.04 17.42
CA TYR A 225 12.17 -9.07 18.13
C TYR A 225 10.72 -9.04 17.65
N SER A 226 10.45 -9.48 16.43
CA SER A 226 9.08 -9.66 15.96
C SER A 226 8.35 -10.85 16.62
N ASN A 227 9.08 -11.78 17.20
CA ASN A 227 8.50 -12.88 17.99
C ASN A 227 8.26 -12.52 19.47
N ILE A 228 8.48 -11.28 19.85
CA ILE A 228 8.23 -10.75 21.19
C ILE A 228 7.07 -9.76 21.09
N LYS A 229 5.92 -10.11 21.68
CA LYS A 229 4.67 -9.32 21.54
C LYS A 229 4.85 -7.88 22.02
N GLU A 230 5.55 -7.70 23.12
CA GLU A 230 5.84 -6.39 23.72
C GLU A 230 6.69 -5.49 22.83
N CYS A 231 7.47 -6.08 21.91
CA CYS A 231 8.26 -5.33 20.94
C CYS A 231 7.44 -4.90 19.72
N ILE A 232 6.67 -5.85 19.14
CA ILE A 232 6.00 -5.63 17.85
C ILE A 232 4.58 -5.09 17.99
N SER A 233 3.91 -5.39 19.08
CA SER A 233 2.54 -4.96 19.37
C SER A 233 2.34 -4.75 20.86
N PRO A 234 3.04 -3.74 21.45
CA PRO A 234 2.91 -3.46 22.87
C PRO A 234 1.49 -3.04 23.22
N GLU A 235 1.11 -3.23 24.47
CA GLU A 235 -0.19 -2.81 24.98
C GLU A 235 -0.45 -1.32 24.71
N GLY A 236 -1.63 -1.02 24.18
CA GLY A 236 -2.05 0.33 23.77
C GLY A 236 -1.57 0.73 22.38
N SER A 237 -0.87 -0.16 21.65
CA SER A 237 -0.51 0.10 20.27
C SER A 237 -1.66 -0.26 19.32
N ASP A 238 -1.88 0.63 18.35
CA ASP A 238 -2.79 0.44 17.23
C ASP A 238 -2.20 1.03 15.93
N ARG A 239 -2.97 0.99 14.83
CA ARG A 239 -2.49 1.51 13.54
C ARG A 239 -2.35 3.04 13.46
N ASN A 240 -2.85 3.76 14.44
CA ASN A 240 -2.75 5.22 14.48
C ASN A 240 -1.45 5.68 15.16
N ASN A 241 -0.85 4.82 15.98
CA ASN A 241 0.34 5.13 16.77
C ASN A 241 1.52 4.15 16.56
N HIS A 242 1.30 3.02 15.85
CA HIS A 242 2.33 2.00 15.64
C HIS A 242 2.18 1.29 14.29
N ARG A 243 3.31 0.92 13.67
CA ARG A 243 3.36 0.23 12.37
C ARG A 243 4.00 -1.16 12.47
N GLN A 244 3.87 -1.80 13.60
CA GLN A 244 4.26 -3.17 13.90
C GLN A 244 5.64 -3.55 13.30
N ASP A 245 5.68 -4.51 12.38
CA ASP A 245 6.88 -5.00 11.69
C ASP A 245 7.72 -3.88 11.05
N GLN A 246 7.06 -2.87 10.47
CA GLN A 246 7.71 -1.71 9.88
C GLN A 246 8.42 -0.83 10.92
N SER A 247 7.80 -0.63 12.09
CA SER A 247 8.39 0.12 13.20
C SER A 247 9.66 -0.56 13.70
N LEU A 248 9.58 -1.90 13.91
CA LEU A 248 10.75 -2.67 14.33
C LEU A 248 11.89 -2.63 13.31
N LEU A 249 11.58 -2.83 12.01
CA LEU A 249 12.58 -2.73 10.95
C LEU A 249 13.27 -1.37 10.98
N SER A 250 12.49 -0.29 11.13
CA SER A 250 13.01 1.07 11.12
C SER A 250 13.91 1.35 12.33
N ILE A 251 13.48 0.97 13.53
CA ILE A 251 14.28 1.11 14.76
C ILE A 251 15.59 0.33 14.63
N LEU A 252 15.51 -0.95 14.32
CA LEU A 252 16.69 -1.83 14.22
C LEU A 252 17.67 -1.36 13.15
N PHE A 253 17.14 -0.83 12.04
CA PHE A 253 17.97 -0.24 10.99
C PHE A 253 18.75 0.99 11.47
N TYR A 254 18.10 1.94 12.17
CA TYR A 254 18.78 3.14 12.66
C TYR A 254 19.71 2.89 13.85
N LEU A 255 19.46 1.82 14.62
CA LEU A 255 20.38 1.36 15.65
C LEU A 255 21.58 0.56 15.07
N ASN A 256 21.52 0.18 13.80
CA ASN A 256 22.62 -0.53 13.14
C ASN A 256 23.56 0.46 12.43
N GLU A 257 24.71 0.72 13.06
CA GLU A 257 25.71 1.64 12.50
C GLU A 257 26.48 1.08 11.28
N LYS A 258 26.36 -0.23 11.02
CA LYS A 258 27.14 -0.93 9.98
C LYS A 258 26.53 -0.86 8.59
N ILE A 259 25.20 -0.70 8.50
CA ILE A 259 24.48 -0.61 7.21
C ILE A 259 24.28 0.86 6.86
N LYS A 260 24.96 1.31 5.83
CA LYS A 260 24.80 2.68 5.33
C LYS A 260 23.64 2.75 4.34
N TYR A 261 22.73 3.67 4.57
CA TYR A 261 21.59 3.93 3.69
C TYR A 261 21.68 5.38 3.18
N SER A 262 21.89 5.52 1.88
CA SER A 262 22.14 6.83 1.29
C SER A 262 20.89 7.54 0.76
N PRO A 263 19.85 6.84 0.22
CA PRO A 263 18.69 7.53 -0.34
C PRO A 263 17.97 8.42 0.67
N LYS A 264 17.67 9.65 0.24
CA LYS A 264 16.98 10.68 1.05
C LYS A 264 15.53 10.89 0.63
N THR A 265 15.15 10.37 -0.54
CA THR A 265 13.79 10.49 -1.06
C THR A 265 13.11 9.13 -1.18
N LYS A 266 11.79 9.16 -1.13
CA LYS A 266 10.95 7.98 -1.30
C LYS A 266 11.02 7.51 -2.76
N LYS A 267 11.53 6.29 -3.01
CA LYS A 267 11.66 5.74 -4.35
C LYS A 267 11.35 4.25 -4.39
N PHE A 268 10.45 3.85 -5.26
CA PHE A 268 10.00 2.45 -5.42
C PHE A 268 10.49 1.83 -6.73
N PHE A 269 11.23 2.58 -7.55
CA PHE A 269 11.66 2.15 -8.88
C PHE A 269 10.46 1.71 -9.76
N SER A 270 10.54 0.54 -10.37
CA SER A 270 9.45 0.00 -11.20
C SER A 270 8.42 -0.77 -10.37
N ILE A 271 8.10 -0.34 -9.15
CA ILE A 271 7.12 -1.01 -8.28
C ILE A 271 6.06 -0.01 -7.83
N LEU A 272 4.81 -0.34 -8.03
CA LEU A 272 3.66 0.30 -7.39
C LEU A 272 3.32 -0.49 -6.12
N VAL A 273 3.07 0.22 -5.02
CA VAL A 273 2.71 -0.39 -3.74
C VAL A 273 1.23 -0.21 -3.43
N ASN A 274 0.68 -1.12 -2.64
CA ASN A 274 -0.74 -1.10 -2.21
C ASN A 274 -1.73 -1.13 -3.40
N GLN A 275 -1.41 -1.85 -4.45
CA GLN A 275 -2.29 -2.12 -5.57
C GLN A 275 -3.09 -3.38 -5.23
N ASN A 276 -4.27 -3.19 -4.66
CA ASN A 276 -5.13 -4.30 -4.22
C ASN A 276 -6.38 -4.31 -5.10
N PRO A 277 -6.43 -5.12 -6.18
CA PRO A 277 -7.60 -5.24 -7.03
C PRO A 277 -8.82 -5.66 -6.19
N GLY A 278 -9.96 -5.11 -6.48
CA GLY A 278 -11.22 -5.43 -5.82
C GLY A 278 -11.36 -5.00 -4.36
N ARG A 279 -10.35 -4.38 -3.75
CA ARG A 279 -10.33 -4.25 -2.28
C ARG A 279 -10.55 -2.86 -1.72
N LYS A 280 -10.34 -1.78 -2.47
CA LYS A 280 -10.47 -0.45 -1.87
C LYS A 280 -11.20 0.51 -2.78
N ILE A 281 -12.45 0.69 -2.45
CA ILE A 281 -13.22 1.83 -2.89
C ILE A 281 -13.03 2.92 -1.85
N TYR A 282 -12.54 4.07 -2.26
CA TYR A 282 -12.49 5.24 -1.39
C TYR A 282 -13.87 5.90 -1.38
N LEU A 283 -14.47 5.96 -0.20
CA LEU A 283 -15.73 6.68 -0.01
C LEU A 283 -15.41 8.16 0.27
N LEU A 284 -15.78 9.01 -0.67
CA LEU A 284 -15.67 10.45 -0.48
C LEU A 284 -17.00 10.94 0.12
N ASP A 285 -17.02 11.08 1.43
CA ASP A 285 -18.09 11.67 2.20
C ASP A 285 -17.48 12.76 3.10
N ARG A 286 -17.68 14.00 2.73
CA ARG A 286 -17.29 15.16 3.51
C ARG A 286 -18.51 15.96 3.99
N SER A 287 -19.72 15.46 3.75
CA SER A 287 -20.92 16.09 4.26
C SER A 287 -21.09 15.74 5.74
N GLU A 288 -21.21 16.75 6.59
CA GLU A 288 -21.64 16.59 7.99
C GLU A 288 -23.10 16.11 8.11
N LYS A 289 -23.78 15.92 6.99
CA LYS A 289 -25.16 15.41 6.93
C LYS A 289 -25.10 13.90 6.78
N ASN A 290 -25.36 13.20 7.88
CA ASN A 290 -25.60 11.76 7.92
C ASN A 290 -26.71 11.38 6.93
N ASN A 291 -26.34 10.90 5.75
CA ASN A 291 -27.26 10.28 4.83
C ASN A 291 -27.42 8.81 5.24
N PHE A 292 -28.48 8.51 5.98
CA PHE A 292 -28.88 7.17 6.43
C PHE A 292 -28.85 6.09 5.33
N LYS A 293 -28.98 6.49 4.09
CA LYS A 293 -29.00 5.59 2.91
C LYS A 293 -27.66 4.91 2.61
N ILE A 294 -26.58 5.23 3.32
CA ILE A 294 -25.21 4.84 2.93
C ILE A 294 -24.41 4.22 4.07
N ASP A 295 -24.93 4.21 5.30
CA ASP A 295 -24.22 3.64 6.46
C ASP A 295 -23.91 2.14 6.29
N TRP A 296 -24.73 1.42 5.51
CA TRP A 296 -24.45 0.05 5.15
C TRP A 296 -23.17 -0.12 4.30
N LEU A 297 -22.78 0.89 3.51
CA LEU A 297 -21.52 0.84 2.74
C LEU A 297 -20.29 0.84 3.65
N LYS A 298 -20.38 1.50 4.82
CA LYS A 298 -19.26 1.59 5.79
C LYS A 298 -19.00 0.24 6.47
N SER A 299 -19.97 -0.68 6.47
CA SER A 299 -19.84 -2.02 7.04
C SER A 299 -18.97 -2.98 6.20
N PHE A 300 -18.58 -2.59 5.00
CA PHE A 300 -17.82 -3.46 4.11
C PHE A 300 -16.30 -3.21 4.20
N ASP A 301 -15.52 -4.27 4.37
CA ASP A 301 -14.04 -4.25 4.51
C ASP A 301 -13.29 -3.59 3.34
N ASN A 302 -13.92 -3.48 2.17
CA ASN A 302 -13.32 -2.91 0.97
C ASN A 302 -13.55 -1.40 0.84
N ILE A 303 -14.31 -0.78 1.72
CA ILE A 303 -14.58 0.65 1.69
C ILE A 303 -13.69 1.35 2.72
N SER A 304 -12.98 2.37 2.28
CA SER A 304 -12.06 3.14 3.11
C SER A 304 -12.37 4.63 2.99
N THR A 305 -12.51 5.30 4.11
CA THR A 305 -12.66 6.76 4.20
C THR A 305 -11.31 7.49 4.34
N ASN A 306 -10.21 6.76 4.55
CA ASN A 306 -8.98 7.35 5.04
C ASN A 306 -7.96 7.75 3.96
N THR A 307 -7.93 7.12 2.78
CA THR A 307 -6.87 7.41 1.80
C THR A 307 -7.29 7.14 0.35
N ILE A 308 -7.39 8.19 -0.43
CA ILE A 308 -7.62 8.12 -1.90
C ILE A 308 -6.49 7.40 -2.64
N SER A 309 -5.24 7.58 -2.22
CA SER A 309 -4.06 7.11 -2.96
C SER A 309 -4.00 5.59 -3.11
N TYR A 310 -4.64 4.85 -2.22
CA TYR A 310 -4.58 3.38 -2.16
C TYR A 310 -5.85 2.68 -2.66
N SER A 311 -6.82 3.43 -3.17
CA SER A 311 -8.06 2.88 -3.70
C SER A 311 -7.99 2.67 -5.21
N ASN A 312 -8.71 1.69 -5.73
CA ASN A 312 -8.84 1.44 -7.17
C ASN A 312 -9.95 2.30 -7.79
N ALA A 313 -10.95 2.63 -7.00
CA ALA A 313 -12.07 3.48 -7.38
C ALA A 313 -12.37 4.52 -6.30
N ILE A 314 -13.03 5.59 -6.68
CA ILE A 314 -13.54 6.63 -5.80
C ILE A 314 -15.04 6.62 -5.89
N TRP A 315 -15.72 6.34 -4.78
CA TRP A 315 -17.16 6.46 -4.69
C TRP A 315 -17.52 7.84 -4.12
N ILE A 316 -18.12 8.66 -4.94
CA ILE A 316 -18.47 10.04 -4.62
C ILE A 316 -19.93 10.05 -4.21
N LEU A 317 -20.19 10.28 -2.93
CA LEU A 317 -21.55 10.30 -2.38
C LEU A 317 -22.30 11.57 -2.75
N ASN A 318 -21.59 12.68 -2.76
CA ASN A 318 -22.17 13.98 -3.13
C ASN A 318 -21.42 14.51 -4.36
N ILE A 319 -22.13 14.69 -5.46
CA ILE A 319 -21.57 15.11 -6.75
C ILE A 319 -20.86 16.48 -6.67
N ASP A 320 -21.27 17.35 -5.77
CA ASP A 320 -20.61 18.64 -5.51
C ASP A 320 -19.14 18.48 -5.10
N GLU A 321 -18.78 17.34 -4.53
CA GLU A 321 -17.42 17.07 -4.06
C GLU A 321 -16.47 16.66 -5.18
N PHE A 322 -17.00 16.37 -6.37
CA PHE A 322 -16.17 16.00 -7.52
C PHE A 322 -15.12 17.05 -7.86
N SER A 323 -15.46 18.32 -7.75
CA SER A 323 -14.54 19.44 -8.01
C SER A 323 -13.35 19.49 -7.03
N LYS A 324 -13.47 18.90 -5.86
CA LYS A 324 -12.47 18.88 -4.80
C LYS A 324 -11.44 17.75 -4.97
N ILE A 325 -11.69 16.83 -5.89
CA ILE A 325 -10.78 15.72 -6.18
C ILE A 325 -9.63 16.23 -7.07
N GLU A 326 -8.39 15.89 -6.69
CA GLU A 326 -7.23 16.23 -7.51
C GLU A 326 -7.34 15.57 -8.89
N LYS A 327 -7.04 16.33 -9.95
CA LYS A 327 -7.09 15.85 -11.35
C LYS A 327 -6.32 14.54 -11.59
N LYS A 328 -5.27 14.30 -10.83
CA LYS A 328 -4.48 13.07 -10.88
C LYS A 328 -5.36 11.84 -10.62
N TYR A 329 -6.13 11.86 -9.54
CA TYR A 329 -6.97 10.72 -9.15
C TYR A 329 -8.15 10.50 -10.10
N THR A 330 -8.69 11.56 -10.72
CA THR A 330 -9.78 11.42 -11.69
C THR A 330 -9.33 10.81 -13.03
N ARG A 331 -8.03 10.77 -13.31
CA ARG A 331 -7.47 10.12 -14.51
C ARG A 331 -7.05 8.67 -14.27
N GLU A 332 -6.61 8.36 -13.07
CA GLU A 332 -6.00 7.07 -12.72
C GLU A 332 -7.00 6.07 -12.13
N LYS A 333 -8.18 6.53 -11.68
CA LYS A 333 -9.12 5.72 -10.90
C LYS A 333 -10.51 5.70 -11.53
N LYS A 334 -11.18 4.56 -11.42
CA LYS A 334 -12.61 4.46 -11.76
C LYS A 334 -13.42 5.32 -10.78
N LEU A 335 -14.46 5.98 -11.27
CA LEU A 335 -15.32 6.83 -10.46
C LEU A 335 -16.70 6.23 -10.37
N VAL A 336 -17.24 6.15 -9.17
CA VAL A 336 -18.63 5.83 -8.89
C VAL A 336 -19.32 7.11 -8.40
N LEU A 337 -20.36 7.53 -9.09
CA LEU A 337 -21.08 8.77 -8.82
C LEU A 337 -22.51 8.45 -8.40
N ASN A 338 -22.92 8.95 -7.24
CA ASN A 338 -24.30 8.90 -6.81
C ASN A 338 -25.08 10.11 -7.31
N ILE A 339 -26.29 9.86 -7.78
CA ILE A 339 -27.25 10.88 -8.24
C ILE A 339 -28.54 10.65 -7.46
N PHE A 340 -28.70 11.39 -6.36
CA PHE A 340 -29.82 11.22 -5.44
C PHE A 340 -31.03 12.10 -5.76
N SER A 341 -30.81 13.19 -6.48
CA SER A 341 -31.82 14.23 -6.67
C SER A 341 -31.70 14.88 -8.05
N GLU A 342 -32.74 15.56 -8.47
CA GLU A 342 -32.75 16.42 -9.66
C GLU A 342 -31.66 17.49 -9.62
N LYS A 343 -31.34 18.01 -8.44
CA LYS A 343 -30.22 18.93 -8.26
C LYS A 343 -28.89 18.30 -8.61
N ASP A 344 -28.63 17.06 -8.18
CA ASP A 344 -27.40 16.31 -8.50
C ASP A 344 -27.34 16.03 -10.01
N LEU A 345 -28.49 15.71 -10.61
CA LEU A 345 -28.60 15.52 -12.05
C LEU A 345 -28.21 16.80 -12.80
N ASN A 346 -28.73 17.96 -12.41
CA ASN A 346 -28.41 19.24 -13.04
C ASN A 346 -26.92 19.58 -12.89
N ILE A 347 -26.30 19.36 -11.72
CA ILE A 347 -24.86 19.53 -11.52
C ILE A 347 -24.08 18.60 -12.45
N PHE A 348 -24.50 17.37 -12.62
CA PHE A 348 -23.89 16.41 -13.53
C PHE A 348 -24.03 16.88 -15.00
N LEU A 349 -25.21 17.33 -15.39
CA LEU A 349 -25.49 17.76 -16.75
C LEU A 349 -24.71 19.04 -17.14
N ASP A 350 -24.48 19.94 -16.20
CA ASP A 350 -23.78 21.20 -16.44
C ASP A 350 -22.25 21.07 -16.40
N ASN A 351 -21.73 20.01 -15.80
CA ASN A 351 -20.30 19.85 -15.61
C ASN A 351 -19.61 19.22 -16.82
N HIS A 352 -19.03 20.03 -17.71
CA HIS A 352 -18.28 19.58 -18.89
C HIS A 352 -17.14 18.60 -18.61
N LYS A 353 -16.55 18.64 -17.41
CA LYS A 353 -15.46 17.71 -17.01
C LYS A 353 -16.00 16.34 -16.66
N LEU A 354 -17.21 16.25 -16.12
CA LEU A 354 -17.90 14.99 -15.88
C LEU A 354 -18.28 14.32 -17.20
N LYS A 355 -18.53 15.09 -18.26
CA LYS A 355 -18.93 14.59 -19.58
C LYS A 355 -17.79 13.95 -20.39
N LYS A 356 -16.54 14.34 -20.17
CA LYS A 356 -15.39 13.99 -21.06
C LYS A 356 -14.83 12.57 -20.91
N SER A 357 -15.23 11.77 -19.93
CA SER A 357 -14.69 10.41 -19.72
C SER A 357 -15.78 9.44 -19.27
N LEU A 358 -16.79 9.27 -20.10
CA LEU A 358 -17.96 8.43 -19.82
C LEU A 358 -17.62 6.94 -19.60
N ASN A 359 -16.63 6.40 -20.32
CA ASN A 359 -16.32 4.97 -20.34
C ASN A 359 -15.60 4.44 -19.07
N SER A 360 -15.16 5.29 -18.16
CA SER A 360 -14.48 4.89 -16.91
C SER A 360 -15.29 5.23 -15.65
N ARG A 361 -16.58 5.47 -15.78
CA ARG A 361 -17.44 5.92 -14.70
C ARG A 361 -18.66 5.05 -14.56
N LEU A 362 -19.03 4.78 -13.32
CA LEU A 362 -20.26 4.14 -12.91
C LEU A 362 -21.19 5.19 -12.34
N TYR A 363 -22.43 5.12 -12.69
CA TYR A 363 -23.48 6.01 -12.22
C TYR A 363 -24.52 5.22 -11.44
N ILE A 364 -24.82 5.67 -10.24
CA ILE A 364 -25.83 5.06 -9.38
C ILE A 364 -26.97 6.06 -9.22
N PHE A 365 -28.13 5.67 -9.70
CA PHE A 365 -29.36 6.47 -9.60
C PHE A 365 -30.25 5.90 -8.52
N TYR A 366 -30.79 6.80 -7.71
CA TYR A 366 -31.74 6.49 -6.63
C TYR A 366 -33.18 6.90 -6.99
N ASN A 367 -33.39 7.46 -8.18
CA ASN A 367 -34.69 7.85 -8.69
C ASN A 367 -34.82 7.46 -10.17
N GLU A 368 -35.92 6.76 -10.52
CA GLU A 368 -36.18 6.24 -11.86
C GLU A 368 -36.35 7.34 -12.91
N ASP A 369 -36.95 8.47 -12.56
CA ASP A 369 -37.14 9.58 -13.47
C ASP A 369 -35.82 10.26 -13.87
N SER A 370 -34.89 10.42 -12.93
CA SER A 370 -33.55 10.93 -13.19
C SER A 370 -32.75 10.03 -14.14
N TYR A 371 -32.97 8.71 -14.07
CA TYR A 371 -32.37 7.72 -14.94
C TYR A 371 -32.84 7.84 -16.39
N LYS A 372 -34.15 7.94 -16.61
CA LYS A 372 -34.74 8.05 -17.97
C LYS A 372 -34.22 9.30 -18.71
N GLU A 373 -34.08 10.41 -18.02
CA GLU A 373 -33.63 11.67 -18.59
C GLU A 373 -32.15 11.63 -19.00
N VAL A 374 -31.29 10.90 -18.29
CA VAL A 374 -29.86 10.74 -18.65
C VAL A 374 -29.67 9.82 -19.85
N ILE A 375 -30.43 8.72 -19.94
CA ILE A 375 -30.36 7.80 -21.08
C ILE A 375 -30.85 8.48 -22.35
N LEU A 376 -31.95 9.23 -22.28
CA LEU A 376 -32.55 9.91 -23.45
C LEU A 376 -31.63 11.02 -23.99
N ASN A 377 -30.81 11.64 -23.14
CA ASN A 377 -30.02 12.81 -23.51
C ASN A 377 -28.56 12.56 -23.86
N LYS A 378 -28.00 11.34 -23.67
CA LYS A 378 -26.56 11.09 -23.90
C LYS A 378 -26.25 9.62 -24.15
N ASN A 379 -25.26 9.37 -25.01
CA ASN A 379 -24.61 8.08 -25.28
C ASN A 379 -23.87 7.54 -24.03
N VAL A 380 -24.56 7.27 -22.94
CA VAL A 380 -24.01 6.58 -21.79
C VAL A 380 -24.24 5.09 -22.02
N LEU A 381 -23.19 4.28 -21.92
CA LEU A 381 -23.32 2.83 -22.03
C LEU A 381 -24.17 2.33 -20.87
N GLU A 382 -25.25 1.61 -21.16
CA GLU A 382 -26.16 1.02 -20.15
C GLU A 382 -25.42 0.15 -19.12
N SER A 383 -24.32 -0.50 -19.53
CA SER A 383 -23.47 -1.31 -18.65
C SER A 383 -22.83 -0.54 -17.49
N ASN A 384 -22.82 0.78 -17.53
CA ASN A 384 -22.20 1.63 -16.51
C ASN A 384 -23.24 2.31 -15.61
N ILE A 385 -24.51 1.94 -15.74
CA ILE A 385 -25.61 2.52 -14.98
C ILE A 385 -26.19 1.47 -14.05
N PHE A 386 -26.31 1.81 -12.77
CA PHE A 386 -26.91 0.98 -11.74
C PHE A 386 -28.08 1.70 -11.11
N PHE A 387 -29.12 0.96 -10.85
CA PHE A 387 -30.28 1.41 -10.09
C PHE A 387 -30.17 0.88 -8.67
N PHE A 388 -30.28 1.75 -7.68
CA PHE A 388 -30.40 1.34 -6.29
C PHE A 388 -31.86 1.30 -5.91
N ASP A 389 -32.34 0.10 -5.67
CA ASP A 389 -33.64 -0.14 -5.07
C ASP A 389 -33.45 -0.39 -3.57
N GLU A 390 -34.19 0.32 -2.73
CA GLU A 390 -34.12 0.16 -1.26
C GLU A 390 -34.57 -1.23 -0.80
N GLU A 391 -35.37 -1.94 -1.62
CA GLU A 391 -35.82 -3.31 -1.37
C GLU A 391 -34.81 -4.37 -1.89
N ALA A 392 -33.87 -3.98 -2.72
CA ALA A 392 -32.87 -4.90 -3.26
C ALA A 392 -31.87 -5.37 -2.21
N ASN A 393 -31.41 -6.62 -2.38
CA ASN A 393 -30.34 -7.17 -1.54
C ASN A 393 -29.06 -6.35 -1.71
N GLN A 394 -28.69 -5.61 -0.66
CA GLN A 394 -27.51 -4.72 -0.61
C GLN A 394 -26.22 -5.45 -0.98
N LEU A 395 -26.10 -6.75 -0.67
CA LEU A 395 -24.94 -7.57 -0.98
C LEU A 395 -24.83 -7.84 -2.49
N ASP A 396 -25.93 -8.14 -3.16
CA ASP A 396 -25.96 -8.41 -4.61
C ASP A 396 -25.70 -7.14 -5.40
N PHE A 397 -26.24 -6.02 -4.98
CA PHE A 397 -25.97 -4.71 -5.55
C PHE A 397 -24.48 -4.35 -5.44
N LYS A 398 -23.88 -4.53 -4.26
CA LYS A 398 -22.45 -4.34 -4.04
C LYS A 398 -21.60 -5.22 -4.96
N ASN A 399 -21.93 -6.52 -5.04
CA ASN A 399 -21.20 -7.49 -5.84
C ASN A 399 -21.26 -7.15 -7.33
N SER A 400 -22.39 -6.66 -7.82
CA SER A 400 -22.55 -6.20 -9.20
C SER A 400 -21.63 -5.00 -9.50
N ILE A 401 -21.59 -4.01 -8.60
CA ILE A 401 -20.68 -2.86 -8.75
C ILE A 401 -19.21 -3.30 -8.71
N LEU A 402 -18.85 -4.16 -7.76
CA LEU A 402 -17.48 -4.67 -7.64
C LEU A 402 -17.05 -5.46 -8.88
N SER A 403 -17.95 -6.26 -9.47
CA SER A 403 -17.68 -6.99 -10.70
C SER A 403 -17.28 -6.05 -11.83
N VAL A 404 -18.02 -4.96 -12.04
CA VAL A 404 -17.72 -3.97 -13.09
C VAL A 404 -16.48 -3.12 -12.74
N LEU A 405 -16.23 -2.84 -11.48
CA LEU A 405 -15.01 -2.12 -11.07
C LEU A 405 -13.74 -2.94 -11.26
N ASN A 406 -13.87 -4.27 -11.23
CA ASN A 406 -12.76 -5.21 -11.39
C ASN A 406 -12.52 -5.65 -12.85
N SER A 407 -13.52 -5.49 -13.73
CA SER A 407 -13.36 -5.65 -15.17
C SER A 407 -12.61 -4.47 -15.80
#